data_f3cf9832b44b5126b4fe72931cdf5e02
#
_entry.id   f3cf9832b44b5126b4fe72931cdf5e02
#
_cell.length_a   1.000
_cell.length_b   1.000
_cell.length_c   1.000
_cell.angle_alpha   90.00
_cell.angle_beta   90.00
_cell.angle_gamma   90.00
#
_symmetry.space_group_name_H-M   'P 1'
#
loop_
_entity.id
_entity.type
_entity.pdbx_description
1 polymer ?
#
loop_
_entity_poly.entity_id
_entity_poly.type
_entity_poly.pdbx_seq_one_letter_code
_entity_poly.pdbx_strand_id
1 'polypeptide(L)'
;HMIETDDAGSVKSINHVTGAGARINGGFFVMRPELFNYIQDGEEMVEKPFQRLIAEKKLMAHKHDGYWACMDTFKERQELEDVYSRGNAPWAVWNHKNEIKK
;
A
#
# COMPACT_ATOMS: atom_id res chain seq x y z
N HIS A 1 4.62 4.90 -6.10
CA HIS A 1 3.65 5.60 -6.95
C HIS A 1 2.67 6.39 -6.10
N MET A 2 2.35 7.58 -6.53
CA MET A 2 1.32 8.40 -5.91
C MET A 2 -0.05 7.97 -6.40
N ILE A 3 -1.02 7.91 -5.48
CA ILE A 3 -2.36 7.47 -5.81
C ILE A 3 -3.34 8.60 -5.52
N GLU A 4 -4.18 8.93 -6.49
CA GLU A 4 -5.30 9.85 -6.32
C GLU A 4 -6.61 9.08 -6.29
N THR A 5 -7.46 9.43 -5.33
CA THR A 5 -8.77 8.80 -5.17
C THR A 5 -9.86 9.84 -5.19
N ASP A 6 -11.09 9.42 -5.50
CA ASP A 6 -12.26 10.24 -5.28
C ASP A 6 -12.78 10.07 -3.84
N ASP A 7 -13.88 10.73 -3.49
CA ASP A 7 -14.43 10.69 -2.14
C ASP A 7 -14.89 9.30 -1.71
N ALA A 8 -15.19 8.43 -2.67
CA ALA A 8 -15.62 7.06 -2.38
C ALA A 8 -14.46 6.08 -2.28
N GLY A 9 -13.21 6.54 -2.46
CA GLY A 9 -12.02 5.69 -2.43
C GLY A 9 -11.68 5.03 -3.76
N SER A 10 -12.40 5.35 -4.84
CA SER A 10 -12.07 4.84 -6.16
C SER A 10 -10.81 5.52 -6.67
N VAL A 11 -9.88 4.73 -7.20
CA VAL A 11 -8.61 5.27 -7.68
C VAL A 11 -8.81 6.00 -9.00
N LYS A 12 -8.38 7.27 -9.06
CA LYS A 12 -8.45 8.10 -10.28
C LYS A 12 -7.19 8.01 -11.12
N SER A 13 -6.04 7.95 -10.45
CA SER A 13 -4.76 7.90 -11.15
C SER A 13 -3.68 7.33 -10.28
N ILE A 14 -2.62 6.84 -10.91
CA ILE A 14 -1.41 6.39 -10.23
C ILE A 14 -0.23 7.07 -10.93
N ASN A 15 0.48 7.92 -10.19
CA ASN A 15 1.59 8.70 -10.72
C ASN A 15 2.80 8.62 -9.79
N HIS A 16 3.92 9.11 -10.26
CA HIS A 16 5.10 9.24 -9.40
C HIS A 16 4.88 10.34 -8.37
N VAL A 17 5.39 10.13 -7.17
CA VAL A 17 5.21 11.05 -6.05
C VAL A 17 5.93 12.37 -6.31
N THR A 18 5.23 13.47 -6.20
CA THR A 18 5.82 14.79 -6.38
C THR A 18 5.30 15.86 -5.43
N GLY A 19 4.42 15.56 -4.48
CA GLY A 19 3.83 16.63 -3.70
C GLY A 19 3.44 16.27 -2.28
N ALA A 20 3.29 17.32 -1.45
CA ALA A 20 2.80 17.19 -0.08
C ALA A 20 1.35 16.72 -0.07
N GLY A 21 0.98 15.94 0.93
CA GLY A 21 -0.37 15.40 1.07
C GLY A 21 -0.66 14.20 0.17
N ALA A 22 0.31 13.79 -0.63
CA ALA A 22 0.16 12.63 -1.49
C ALA A 22 0.23 11.33 -0.69
N ARG A 23 -0.45 10.30 -1.19
CA ARG A 23 -0.36 8.96 -0.66
C ARG A 23 0.40 8.08 -1.64
N ILE A 24 1.06 7.07 -1.11
CA ILE A 24 1.80 6.12 -1.93
C ILE A 24 1.18 4.74 -1.84
N ASN A 25 1.50 3.91 -2.81
CA ASN A 25 1.13 2.50 -2.82
C ASN A 25 1.91 1.76 -1.72
N GLY A 26 1.19 1.20 -0.74
CA GLY A 26 1.80 0.46 0.36
C GLY A 26 2.15 -0.99 0.05
N GLY A 27 1.83 -1.47 -1.13
CA GLY A 27 2.24 -2.78 -1.59
C GLY A 27 1.32 -3.95 -1.22
N PHE A 28 0.22 -3.69 -0.51
CA PHE A 28 -0.74 -4.74 -0.16
C PHE A 28 -1.96 -4.66 -1.06
N PHE A 29 -2.33 -5.79 -1.65
CA PHE A 29 -3.44 -5.86 -2.60
C PHE A 29 -4.37 -7.01 -2.26
N VAL A 30 -5.67 -6.74 -2.32
CA VAL A 30 -6.71 -7.78 -2.28
C VAL A 30 -7.47 -7.67 -3.59
N MET A 31 -7.44 -8.72 -4.39
CA MET A 31 -7.98 -8.70 -5.73
C MET A 31 -8.87 -9.90 -5.99
N ARG A 32 -9.86 -9.71 -6.86
CA ARG A 32 -10.64 -10.82 -7.38
C ARG A 32 -9.85 -11.53 -8.48
N PRO A 33 -10.12 -12.82 -8.73
CA PRO A 33 -9.41 -13.56 -9.79
C PRO A 33 -9.52 -12.93 -11.17
N GLU A 34 -10.59 -12.16 -11.41
CA GLU A 34 -10.80 -11.48 -12.68
C GLU A 34 -9.68 -10.49 -13.03
N LEU A 35 -8.86 -10.11 -12.04
CA LEU A 35 -7.70 -9.28 -12.28
C LEU A 35 -6.83 -9.85 -13.40
N PHE A 36 -6.69 -11.17 -13.46
CA PHE A 36 -5.83 -11.80 -14.46
C PHE A 36 -6.31 -11.57 -15.89
N ASN A 37 -7.57 -11.23 -16.08
CA ASN A 37 -8.09 -10.86 -17.40
C ASN A 37 -7.63 -9.48 -17.86
N TYR A 38 -7.06 -8.68 -16.96
CA TYR A 38 -6.58 -7.34 -17.25
C TYR A 38 -5.08 -7.28 -17.45
N ILE A 39 -4.37 -8.39 -17.24
CA ILE A 39 -2.93 -8.46 -17.36
C ILE A 39 -2.55 -9.18 -18.65
N GLN A 40 -1.78 -8.50 -19.50
CA GLN A 40 -1.23 -9.09 -20.72
C GLN A 40 0.23 -9.50 -20.48
N ASP A 41 0.76 -10.35 -21.36
CA ASP A 41 2.12 -10.83 -21.23
C ASP A 41 3.11 -9.67 -21.11
N GLY A 42 4.01 -9.77 -20.13
CA GLY A 42 5.07 -8.79 -19.93
C GLY A 42 4.65 -7.53 -19.21
N GLU A 43 3.38 -7.40 -18.81
CA GLU A 43 2.92 -6.21 -18.11
C GLU A 43 3.07 -6.33 -16.61
N GLU A 44 3.48 -5.24 -15.95
CA GLU A 44 3.42 -5.13 -14.51
C GLU A 44 2.01 -4.77 -14.06
N MET A 45 1.54 -5.44 -13.00
CA MET A 45 0.18 -5.28 -12.50
C MET A 45 -0.18 -3.82 -12.20
N VAL A 46 0.73 -3.08 -11.56
CA VAL A 46 0.45 -1.72 -11.07
C VAL A 46 0.46 -0.68 -12.19
N GLU A 47 0.92 -1.03 -13.36
CA GLU A 47 0.96 -0.11 -14.50
C GLU A 47 -0.28 -0.23 -15.37
N LYS A 48 -0.15 -0.84 -16.55
CA LYS A 48 -1.26 -0.90 -17.52
C LYS A 48 -2.50 -1.63 -17.01
N PRO A 49 -2.38 -2.79 -16.33
CA PRO A 49 -3.56 -3.45 -15.78
C PRO A 49 -4.34 -2.56 -14.82
N PHE A 50 -3.67 -1.83 -13.93
CA PHE A 50 -4.35 -0.93 -13.01
C PHE A 50 -5.01 0.23 -13.74
N GLN A 51 -4.40 0.74 -14.82
CA GLN A 51 -5.03 1.79 -15.62
C GLN A 51 -6.33 1.30 -16.27
N ARG A 52 -6.35 0.06 -16.72
CA ARG A 52 -7.58 -0.54 -17.27
C ARG A 52 -8.67 -0.65 -16.20
N LEU A 53 -8.29 -1.06 -14.99
CA LEU A 53 -9.24 -1.14 -13.88
C LEU A 53 -9.74 0.25 -13.49
N ILE A 54 -8.87 1.25 -13.49
CA ILE A 54 -9.26 2.63 -13.19
C ILE A 54 -10.27 3.12 -14.22
N ALA A 55 -10.03 2.86 -15.50
CA ALA A 55 -10.94 3.26 -16.56
C ALA A 55 -12.33 2.65 -16.40
N GLU A 56 -12.41 1.46 -15.82
CA GLU A 56 -13.68 0.78 -15.54
C GLU A 56 -14.20 1.03 -14.14
N LYS A 57 -13.53 1.89 -13.37
CA LYS A 57 -13.90 2.24 -11.99
C LYS A 57 -13.95 1.03 -11.06
N LYS A 58 -13.01 0.10 -11.26
CA LYS A 58 -12.94 -1.16 -10.50
C LYS A 58 -11.77 -1.23 -9.54
N LEU A 59 -10.99 -0.15 -9.39
CA LEU A 59 -9.87 -0.12 -8.47
C LEU A 59 -10.18 0.80 -7.30
N MET A 60 -10.11 0.24 -6.10
CA MET A 60 -10.35 0.98 -4.85
C MET A 60 -9.06 1.06 -4.05
N ALA A 61 -8.95 2.06 -3.21
CA ALA A 61 -7.83 2.19 -2.29
C ALA A 61 -8.32 2.35 -0.87
N HIS A 62 -7.70 1.60 0.04
CA HIS A 62 -7.89 1.81 1.46
C HIS A 62 -6.82 2.76 1.96
N LYS A 63 -7.22 3.87 2.56
CA LYS A 63 -6.30 4.87 3.09
C LYS A 63 -5.85 4.45 4.49
N HIS A 64 -4.58 4.14 4.62
CA HIS A 64 -3.99 3.74 5.89
C HIS A 64 -3.23 4.93 6.48
N ASP A 65 -3.63 5.35 7.67
CA ASP A 65 -3.01 6.49 8.37
C ASP A 65 -2.15 6.03 9.55
N GLY A 66 -2.08 4.76 9.82
CA GLY A 66 -1.26 4.19 10.88
C GLY A 66 0.19 3.99 10.47
N TYR A 67 0.90 3.22 11.26
CA TYR A 67 2.30 2.93 10.99
C TYR A 67 2.46 2.13 9.70
N TRP A 68 3.41 2.55 8.88
CA TRP A 68 3.81 1.83 7.67
C TRP A 68 5.28 2.08 7.42
N ALA A 69 6.02 1.03 7.07
CA ALA A 69 7.43 1.14 6.69
C ALA A 69 7.75 0.08 5.65
N CYS A 70 8.66 0.41 4.76
CA CYS A 70 9.15 -0.55 3.77
C CYS A 70 10.52 -1.08 4.19
N MET A 71 10.89 -2.24 3.65
CA MET A 71 12.19 -2.84 3.88
C MET A 71 12.73 -3.34 2.53
N ASP A 72 13.21 -2.39 1.74
CA ASP A 72 13.75 -2.69 0.42
C ASP A 72 15.26 -2.54 0.35
N THR A 73 15.85 -1.94 1.39
CA THR A 73 17.29 -1.71 1.47
C THR A 73 17.85 -2.23 2.78
N PHE A 74 19.18 -2.42 2.82
CA PHE A 74 19.86 -2.84 4.04
C PHE A 74 19.67 -1.82 5.17
N LYS A 75 19.70 -0.55 4.84
CA LYS A 75 19.50 0.53 5.81
C LYS A 75 18.09 0.46 6.42
N GLU A 76 17.10 0.24 5.61
CA GLU A 76 15.71 0.12 6.08
C GLU A 76 15.54 -1.10 6.99
N ARG A 77 16.18 -2.20 6.65
CA ARG A 77 16.18 -3.37 7.50
C ARG A 77 16.78 -3.04 8.86
N GLN A 78 17.92 -2.34 8.87
CA GLN A 78 18.59 -1.97 10.11
C GLN A 78 17.71 -1.07 10.97
N GLU A 79 17.01 -0.14 10.37
CA GLU A 79 16.08 0.74 11.08
C GLU A 79 14.96 -0.04 11.75
N LEU A 80 14.39 -1.03 11.04
CA LEU A 80 13.34 -1.87 11.61
C LEU A 80 13.86 -2.75 12.73
N GLU A 81 15.07 -3.29 12.59
CA GLU A 81 15.72 -4.06 13.67
C GLU A 81 15.90 -3.22 14.91
N ASP A 82 16.31 -1.98 14.76
CA ASP A 82 16.49 -1.06 15.88
C ASP A 82 15.15 -0.79 16.59
N VAL A 83 14.10 -0.55 15.83
CA VAL A 83 12.77 -0.34 16.41
C VAL A 83 12.30 -1.56 17.18
N TYR A 84 12.50 -2.74 16.61
CA TYR A 84 12.10 -3.99 17.26
C TYR A 84 12.90 -4.23 18.55
N SER A 85 14.20 -3.96 18.52
CA SER A 85 15.09 -4.16 19.66
C SER A 85 14.73 -3.28 20.84
N ARG A 86 14.14 -2.13 20.61
CA ARG A 86 13.70 -1.22 21.67
C ARG A 86 12.38 -1.65 22.31
N GLY A 87 11.74 -2.69 21.81
CA GLY A 87 10.51 -3.22 22.38
C GLY A 87 9.24 -2.45 22.03
N ASN A 88 9.33 -1.45 21.17
CA ASN A 88 8.22 -0.57 20.81
C ASN A 88 7.78 -0.72 19.35
N ALA A 89 8.01 -1.87 18.75
CA ALA A 89 7.65 -2.11 17.36
C ALA A 89 6.13 -2.02 17.17
N PRO A 90 5.63 -1.05 16.39
CA PRO A 90 4.19 -0.87 16.22
C PRO A 90 3.48 -2.05 15.56
N TRP A 91 4.21 -2.81 14.73
CA TRP A 91 3.64 -3.99 14.06
C TRP A 91 3.53 -5.20 14.97
N ALA A 92 4.25 -5.21 16.10
CA ALA A 92 4.30 -6.34 17.01
C ALA A 92 3.10 -6.31 17.97
N VAL A 93 1.91 -6.49 17.39
CA VAL A 93 0.65 -6.35 18.13
C VAL A 93 0.54 -7.36 19.27
N TRP A 94 1.24 -8.48 19.19
CA TRP A 94 1.26 -9.48 20.25
C TRP A 94 1.93 -8.98 21.55
N ASN A 95 2.76 -7.93 21.45
CA ASN A 95 3.41 -7.31 22.59
C ASN A 95 2.57 -6.18 23.21
N HIS A 96 1.43 -5.85 22.62
CA HIS A 96 0.57 -4.75 23.05
C HIS A 96 -0.81 -5.25 23.49
N LYS A 97 -0.85 -6.42 24.10
CA LYS A 97 -2.11 -7.09 24.45
C LYS A 97 -3.04 -6.24 25.34
N ASN A 98 -2.45 -5.45 26.23
CA ASN A 98 -3.22 -4.64 27.16
C ASN A 98 -3.73 -3.34 26.54
N GLU A 99 -3.21 -2.99 25.36
CA GLU A 99 -3.57 -1.77 24.65
C GLU A 99 -4.63 -2.03 23.58
N ILE A 100 -4.75 -3.28 23.15
CA ILE A 100 -5.70 -3.66 22.10
C ILE A 100 -7.01 -4.03 22.77
N LYS A 101 -7.99 -3.17 22.57
CA LYS A 101 -9.36 -3.39 23.06
C LYS A 101 -10.26 -3.71 21.86
N LYS A 102 -11.03 -4.74 22.04
CA LYS A 102 -11.98 -5.16 21.03
C LYS A 102 -13.39 -4.73 21.42
#